data_bc59c430dc5676a26f5f42fd4a5a4951
#
_entry.id   bc59c430dc5676a26f5f42fd4a5a4951
#
_cell.length_a   1.000
_cell.length_b   1.000
_cell.length_c   1.000
_cell.angle_alpha   90.00
_cell.angle_beta   90.00
_cell.angle_gamma   90.00
#
_symmetry.space_group_name_H-M   'P 1'
#
loop_
_entity.id
_entity.type
_entity.pdbx_description
1 polymer ?
#
loop_
_entity_poly.entity_id
_entity_poly.type
_entity_poly.pdbx_seq_one_letter_code
_entity_poly.pdbx_strand_id
1 'polypeptide(L)'
;MIRHHPDETLLLAYASGAADEALSLVVATHIAYCAPCRAVAARLEAIGGSLLQDLAPASLSGNALDAALAKLDGAKPFERRARVPSQDGTPDVLRQYIGGDLSQVRWRRVNASFSYRPVFHRGAVTVRLLRGAPGAQTGTHHHQGQEYTLVLKGGFADVTGRYGPGDLQVMEGALPHNPIADPGEDCINLAVTTGPLKFDSLVRKIVAPLFGF
;
A
#
# COMPACT_ATOMS: atom_id res chain seq x y z
N MET A 1 -8.46 3.91 17.09
CA MET A 1 -8.81 5.06 16.22
C MET A 1 -7.56 5.40 15.43
N ILE A 2 -7.67 5.50 14.11
CA ILE A 2 -6.55 5.87 13.20
C ILE A 2 -6.18 7.33 13.46
N ARG A 3 -4.89 7.63 13.59
CA ARG A 3 -4.36 8.96 13.94
C ARG A 3 -3.47 9.54 12.85
N HIS A 4 -2.84 8.69 12.06
CA HIS A 4 -1.90 9.07 11.02
C HIS A 4 -2.48 8.73 9.65
N HIS A 5 -2.67 9.75 8.81
CA HIS A 5 -3.38 9.65 7.55
C HIS A 5 -2.48 10.06 6.38
N PRO A 6 -2.78 9.59 5.14
CA PRO A 6 -2.22 10.21 3.94
C PRO A 6 -2.52 11.71 3.95
N ASP A 7 -1.57 12.52 3.51
CA ASP A 7 -1.81 13.94 3.33
C ASP A 7 -2.77 14.20 2.14
N GLU A 8 -3.21 15.44 2.01
CA GLU A 8 -4.15 15.83 0.95
C GLU A 8 -3.55 15.66 -0.45
N THR A 9 -2.24 15.86 -0.58
CA THR A 9 -1.53 15.71 -1.87
C THR A 9 -1.54 14.26 -2.32
N LEU A 10 -1.28 13.32 -1.41
CA LEU A 10 -1.30 11.89 -1.70
C LEU A 10 -2.72 11.39 -2.00
N LEU A 11 -3.73 11.89 -1.26
CA LEU A 11 -5.14 11.56 -1.53
C LEU A 11 -5.59 12.13 -2.89
N LEU A 12 -5.16 13.34 -3.25
CA LEU A 12 -5.44 13.94 -4.56
C LEU A 12 -4.77 13.14 -5.69
N ALA A 13 -3.50 12.78 -5.52
CA ALA A 13 -2.78 11.97 -6.51
C ALA A 13 -3.46 10.60 -6.72
N TYR A 14 -3.95 9.99 -5.64
CA TYR A 14 -4.73 8.75 -5.71
C TYR A 14 -6.05 8.94 -6.47
N ALA A 15 -6.86 9.92 -6.08
CA ALA A 15 -8.19 10.14 -6.65
C ALA A 15 -8.14 10.57 -8.13
N SER A 16 -7.08 11.29 -8.54
CA SER A 16 -6.86 11.71 -9.93
C SER A 16 -6.20 10.65 -10.81
N GLY A 17 -5.76 9.52 -10.23
CA GLY A 17 -5.02 8.48 -10.94
C GLY A 17 -3.56 8.86 -11.26
N ALA A 18 -3.02 9.92 -10.64
CA ALA A 18 -1.63 10.33 -10.80
C ALA A 18 -0.66 9.56 -9.88
N ALA A 19 -1.16 8.93 -8.82
CA ALA A 19 -0.35 8.06 -7.98
C ALA A 19 0.05 6.78 -8.74
N ASP A 20 1.31 6.36 -8.58
CA ASP A 20 1.75 5.08 -9.12
C ASP A 20 1.03 3.88 -8.44
N GLU A 21 1.25 2.68 -8.97
CA GLU A 21 0.60 1.44 -8.49
C GLU A 21 0.89 1.18 -7.00
N ALA A 22 2.11 1.47 -6.53
CA ALA A 22 2.52 1.20 -5.16
C ALA A 22 1.87 2.17 -4.16
N LEU A 23 1.88 3.46 -4.47
CA LEU A 23 1.21 4.49 -3.69
C LEU A 23 -0.31 4.30 -3.71
N SER A 24 -0.87 3.97 -4.87
CA SER A 24 -2.29 3.64 -5.02
C SER A 24 -2.69 2.46 -4.14
N LEU A 25 -1.86 1.40 -4.06
CA LEU A 25 -2.14 0.26 -3.19
C LEU A 25 -2.14 0.64 -1.70
N VAL A 26 -1.15 1.44 -1.26
CA VAL A 26 -1.09 1.90 0.14
C VAL A 26 -2.31 2.74 0.49
N VAL A 27 -2.65 3.74 -0.34
CA VAL A 27 -3.80 4.61 -0.10
C VAL A 27 -5.11 3.83 -0.14
N ALA A 28 -5.31 2.96 -1.15
CA ALA A 28 -6.50 2.12 -1.25
C ALA A 28 -6.66 1.19 -0.04
N THR A 29 -5.54 0.65 0.48
CA THR A 29 -5.55 -0.18 1.68
C THR A 29 -5.87 0.65 2.93
N HIS A 30 -5.32 1.87 3.07
CA HIS A 30 -5.62 2.77 4.17
C HIS A 30 -7.10 3.18 4.19
N ILE A 31 -7.66 3.63 3.05
CA ILE A 31 -9.07 4.06 2.98
C ILE A 31 -10.07 2.91 3.21
N ALA A 32 -9.64 1.66 3.07
CA ALA A 32 -10.45 0.51 3.46
C ALA A 32 -10.67 0.48 4.99
N TYR A 33 -9.69 0.90 5.78
CA TYR A 33 -9.78 1.02 7.24
C TYR A 33 -10.30 2.39 7.70
N CYS A 34 -10.00 3.47 6.96
CA CYS A 34 -10.23 4.85 7.37
C CYS A 34 -11.43 5.48 6.64
N ALA A 35 -12.59 5.55 7.31
CA ALA A 35 -13.78 6.18 6.75
C ALA A 35 -13.63 7.68 6.43
N PRO A 36 -12.94 8.52 7.26
CA PRO A 36 -12.69 9.91 6.92
C PRO A 36 -11.88 10.08 5.63
N CYS A 37 -10.77 9.36 5.45
CA CYS A 37 -9.97 9.45 4.23
C CYS A 37 -10.71 8.92 3.00
N ARG A 38 -11.52 7.87 3.17
CA ARG A 38 -12.40 7.37 2.10
C ARG A 38 -13.40 8.44 1.65
N ALA A 39 -13.98 9.20 2.58
CA ALA A 39 -14.89 10.30 2.25
C ALA A 39 -14.18 11.47 1.54
N VAL A 40 -12.92 11.76 1.89
CA VAL A 40 -12.11 12.75 1.17
C VAL A 40 -11.83 12.28 -0.25
N ALA A 41 -11.36 11.05 -0.44
CA ALA A 41 -11.10 10.48 -1.77
C ALA A 41 -12.36 10.53 -2.65
N ALA A 42 -13.52 10.11 -2.14
CA ALA A 42 -14.78 10.17 -2.88
C ALA A 42 -15.19 11.60 -3.30
N ARG A 43 -14.92 12.61 -2.45
CA ARG A 43 -15.17 14.02 -2.83
C ARG A 43 -14.23 14.48 -3.94
N LEU A 44 -12.95 14.11 -3.90
CA LEU A 44 -11.98 14.43 -4.95
C LEU A 44 -12.35 13.76 -6.28
N GLU A 45 -12.78 12.52 -6.25
CA GLU A 45 -13.30 11.79 -7.42
C GLU A 45 -14.56 12.47 -8.01
N ALA A 46 -15.47 12.95 -7.16
CA ALA A 46 -16.67 13.68 -7.61
C ALA A 46 -16.33 15.00 -8.29
N ILE A 47 -15.31 15.73 -7.81
CA ILE A 47 -14.79 16.94 -8.48
C ILE A 47 -14.23 16.59 -9.86
N GLY A 48 -13.42 15.52 -9.96
CA GLY A 48 -12.92 15.04 -11.25
C GLY A 48 -14.05 14.65 -12.21
N GLY A 49 -15.09 14.01 -11.69
CA GLY A 49 -16.29 13.67 -12.46
C GLY A 49 -17.03 14.90 -13.01
N SER A 50 -17.16 15.97 -12.21
CA SER A 50 -17.75 17.23 -12.68
C SER A 50 -16.92 17.86 -13.79
N LEU A 51 -15.60 17.92 -13.66
CA LEU A 51 -14.71 18.43 -14.71
C LEU A 51 -14.84 17.63 -16.01
N LEU A 52 -15.01 16.30 -15.91
CA LEU A 52 -15.23 15.45 -17.09
C LEU A 52 -16.57 15.75 -17.78
N GLN A 53 -17.64 16.03 -17.01
CA GLN A 53 -18.95 16.37 -17.56
C GLN A 53 -18.97 17.71 -18.31
N ASP A 54 -18.11 18.65 -17.92
CA ASP A 54 -17.99 19.97 -18.53
C ASP A 54 -17.19 19.95 -19.84
N LEU A 55 -16.57 18.83 -20.22
CA LEU A 55 -15.84 18.71 -21.48
C LEU A 55 -16.80 18.64 -22.68
N ALA A 56 -16.42 19.31 -23.75
CA ALA A 56 -17.16 19.21 -25.02
C ALA A 56 -17.14 17.76 -25.52
N PRO A 57 -18.30 17.22 -25.98
CA PRO A 57 -18.36 15.88 -26.54
C PRO A 57 -17.43 15.70 -27.74
N ALA A 58 -16.70 14.61 -27.81
CA ALA A 58 -15.93 14.22 -28.99
C ALA A 58 -16.87 13.62 -30.04
N SER A 59 -16.62 13.92 -31.31
CA SER A 59 -17.33 13.31 -32.42
C SER A 59 -16.97 11.81 -32.51
N LEU A 60 -17.99 10.98 -32.59
CA LEU A 60 -17.83 9.55 -32.84
C LEU A 60 -17.96 9.22 -34.31
N SER A 61 -17.36 8.15 -34.81
CA SER A 61 -17.60 7.63 -36.15
C SER A 61 -19.06 7.18 -36.30
N GLY A 62 -19.64 7.32 -37.50
CA GLY A 62 -21.05 7.00 -37.74
C GLY A 62 -21.44 5.55 -37.43
N ASN A 63 -20.48 4.65 -37.39
CA ASN A 63 -20.66 3.22 -37.05
C ASN A 63 -20.20 2.85 -35.64
N ALA A 64 -19.88 3.82 -34.77
CA ALA A 64 -19.31 3.54 -33.45
C ALA A 64 -20.25 2.72 -32.57
N LEU A 65 -21.58 2.99 -32.64
CA LEU A 65 -22.58 2.24 -31.88
C LEU A 65 -22.65 0.79 -32.37
N ASP A 66 -22.79 0.58 -33.68
CA ASP A 66 -22.90 -0.76 -34.26
C ASP A 66 -21.64 -1.59 -34.00
N ALA A 67 -20.47 -0.97 -34.10
CA ALA A 67 -19.19 -1.60 -33.75
C ALA A 67 -19.07 -1.96 -32.27
N ALA A 68 -19.64 -1.17 -31.36
CA ALA A 68 -19.67 -1.47 -29.93
C ALA A 68 -20.65 -2.61 -29.63
N LEU A 69 -21.85 -2.58 -30.23
CA LEU A 69 -22.87 -3.63 -30.07
C LEU A 69 -22.39 -4.99 -30.61
N ALA A 70 -21.75 -5.00 -31.78
CA ALA A 70 -21.18 -6.23 -32.35
C ALA A 70 -20.11 -6.90 -31.47
N LYS A 71 -19.41 -6.10 -30.63
CA LYS A 71 -18.47 -6.67 -29.63
C LYS A 71 -19.19 -7.34 -28.47
N LEU A 72 -20.41 -6.94 -28.16
CA LEU A 72 -21.20 -7.57 -27.09
C LEU A 72 -21.72 -8.94 -27.50
N ASP A 73 -22.09 -9.13 -28.77
CA ASP A 73 -22.61 -10.41 -29.27
C ASP A 73 -21.57 -11.55 -29.17
N GLY A 74 -20.28 -11.21 -29.26
CA GLY A 74 -19.17 -12.18 -29.09
C GLY A 74 -18.59 -12.23 -27.70
N ALA A 75 -19.05 -11.40 -26.76
CA ALA A 75 -18.48 -11.32 -25.42
C ALA A 75 -18.89 -12.53 -24.58
N LYS A 76 -17.90 -13.23 -24.01
CA LYS A 76 -18.18 -14.23 -22.98
C LYS A 76 -18.78 -13.54 -21.75
N PRO A 77 -19.81 -14.14 -21.10
CA PRO A 77 -20.33 -13.60 -19.87
C PRO A 77 -19.20 -13.37 -18.86
N PHE A 78 -19.17 -12.16 -18.30
CA PHE A 78 -18.22 -11.87 -17.24
C PHE A 78 -18.63 -12.64 -15.98
N GLU A 79 -17.94 -13.74 -15.71
CA GLU A 79 -18.12 -14.47 -14.45
C GLU A 79 -17.58 -13.60 -13.32
N ARG A 80 -18.49 -12.94 -12.59
CA ARG A 80 -18.13 -12.34 -11.30
C ARG A 80 -17.66 -13.47 -10.39
N ARG A 81 -16.34 -13.55 -10.17
CA ARG A 81 -15.83 -14.41 -9.10
C ARG A 81 -16.55 -14.01 -7.81
N ALA A 82 -17.18 -14.98 -7.16
CA ALA A 82 -17.82 -14.75 -5.87
C ALA A 82 -16.78 -14.11 -4.92
N ARG A 83 -17.13 -12.97 -4.36
CA ARG A 83 -16.25 -12.27 -3.40
C ARG A 83 -16.24 -13.11 -2.12
N VAL A 84 -15.15 -13.82 -1.89
CA VAL A 84 -14.95 -14.55 -0.63
C VAL A 84 -14.65 -13.51 0.44
N PRO A 85 -15.47 -13.39 1.50
CA PRO A 85 -15.20 -12.46 2.58
C PRO A 85 -13.84 -12.76 3.23
N SER A 86 -13.14 -11.71 3.66
CA SER A 86 -11.92 -11.90 4.44
C SER A 86 -12.24 -12.51 5.79
N GLN A 87 -11.41 -13.45 6.25
CA GLN A 87 -11.57 -14.11 7.55
C GLN A 87 -10.85 -13.36 8.67
N ASP A 88 -9.89 -12.49 8.34
CA ASP A 88 -9.07 -11.76 9.30
C ASP A 88 -9.11 -10.23 9.12
N GLY A 89 -10.05 -9.74 8.30
CA GLY A 89 -10.23 -8.31 8.04
C GLY A 89 -9.24 -7.72 7.03
N THR A 90 -8.46 -8.55 6.33
CA THR A 90 -7.57 -8.08 5.25
C THR A 90 -8.38 -7.39 4.16
N PRO A 91 -8.06 -6.13 3.79
CA PRO A 91 -8.78 -5.43 2.72
C PRO A 91 -8.69 -6.14 1.37
N ASP A 92 -9.79 -6.18 0.63
CA ASP A 92 -9.86 -6.88 -0.64
C ASP A 92 -8.83 -6.40 -1.67
N VAL A 93 -8.54 -5.11 -1.67
CA VAL A 93 -7.51 -4.56 -2.55
C VAL A 93 -6.14 -5.19 -2.26
N LEU A 94 -5.77 -5.34 -1.00
CA LEU A 94 -4.52 -5.98 -0.61
C LEU A 94 -4.53 -7.48 -0.91
N ARG A 95 -5.67 -8.17 -0.66
CA ARG A 95 -5.84 -9.60 -0.94
C ARG A 95 -5.55 -9.96 -2.39
N GLN A 96 -5.91 -9.09 -3.35
CA GLN A 96 -5.62 -9.29 -4.77
C GLN A 96 -4.12 -9.34 -5.07
N TYR A 97 -3.30 -8.58 -4.34
CA TYR A 97 -1.86 -8.55 -4.51
C TYR A 97 -1.12 -9.67 -3.77
N ILE A 98 -1.61 -10.07 -2.60
CA ILE A 98 -0.93 -11.09 -1.78
C ILE A 98 -1.49 -12.51 -1.97
N GLY A 99 -2.62 -12.65 -2.68
CA GLY A 99 -3.22 -13.92 -3.04
C GLY A 99 -4.12 -14.53 -1.97
N GLY A 100 -4.58 -13.75 -0.98
CA GLY A 100 -5.46 -14.21 0.11
C GLY A 100 -5.37 -13.33 1.34
N ASP A 101 -5.79 -13.84 2.48
CA ASP A 101 -5.76 -13.12 3.75
C ASP A 101 -4.34 -13.06 4.36
N LEU A 102 -4.09 -12.09 5.26
CA LEU A 102 -2.80 -11.96 5.97
C LEU A 102 -2.42 -13.22 6.73
N SER A 103 -3.40 -13.92 7.28
CA SER A 103 -3.22 -15.20 7.99
C SER A 103 -2.69 -16.32 7.09
N GLN A 104 -2.86 -16.22 5.77
CA GLN A 104 -2.44 -17.21 4.77
C GLN A 104 -1.09 -16.87 4.13
N VAL A 105 -0.49 -15.74 4.48
CA VAL A 105 0.77 -15.25 3.88
C VAL A 105 1.91 -16.22 4.17
N ARG A 106 2.63 -16.63 3.12
CA ARG A 106 3.88 -17.39 3.24
C ARG A 106 5.05 -16.43 3.44
N TRP A 107 5.54 -16.37 4.67
CA TRP A 107 6.61 -15.47 5.08
C TRP A 107 8.00 -16.02 4.73
N ARG A 108 8.87 -15.16 4.23
CA ARG A 108 10.30 -15.43 4.09
C ARG A 108 11.01 -14.92 5.35
N ARG A 109 11.70 -15.79 6.05
CA ARG A 109 12.40 -15.46 7.30
C ARG A 109 13.70 -14.72 7.00
N VAL A 110 13.92 -13.59 7.69
CA VAL A 110 15.20 -12.85 7.68
C VAL A 110 16.06 -13.29 8.87
N ASN A 111 15.44 -13.33 10.07
CA ASN A 111 16.08 -13.77 11.31
C ASN A 111 15.00 -14.28 12.29
N ALA A 112 15.36 -14.43 13.58
CA ALA A 112 14.40 -14.91 14.59
C ALA A 112 13.20 -13.98 14.79
N SER A 113 13.37 -12.66 14.59
CA SER A 113 12.37 -11.65 14.92
C SER A 113 11.74 -11.00 13.68
N PHE A 114 12.30 -11.20 12.48
CA PHE A 114 11.81 -10.56 11.25
C PHE A 114 11.54 -11.55 10.12
N SER A 115 10.44 -11.31 9.44
CA SER A 115 10.06 -11.99 8.20
C SER A 115 9.47 -10.97 7.22
N TYR A 116 9.51 -11.27 5.94
CA TYR A 116 8.92 -10.43 4.90
C TYR A 116 8.24 -11.27 3.82
N ARG A 117 7.40 -10.60 3.04
CA ARG A 117 6.79 -11.13 1.82
C ARG A 117 6.89 -10.07 0.73
N PRO A 118 7.65 -10.31 -0.37
CA PRO A 118 7.61 -9.42 -1.52
C PRO A 118 6.20 -9.40 -2.12
N VAL A 119 5.69 -8.22 -2.42
CA VAL A 119 4.42 -8.06 -3.15
C VAL A 119 4.73 -7.83 -4.62
N PHE A 120 5.39 -6.72 -4.95
CA PHE A 120 5.96 -6.46 -6.28
C PHE A 120 7.07 -5.40 -6.20
N HIS A 121 7.76 -5.17 -7.34
CA HIS A 121 8.67 -4.03 -7.53
C HIS A 121 8.49 -3.44 -8.92
N ARG A 122 8.72 -2.14 -9.05
CA ARG A 122 8.69 -1.38 -10.30
C ARG A 122 9.84 -0.39 -10.31
N GLY A 123 10.89 -0.68 -11.08
CA GLY A 123 12.11 0.13 -11.05
C GLY A 123 12.72 0.20 -9.65
N ALA A 124 12.84 1.42 -9.10
CA ALA A 124 13.36 1.64 -7.74
C ALA A 124 12.30 1.45 -6.64
N VAL A 125 11.01 1.40 -7.01
CA VAL A 125 9.91 1.24 -6.04
C VAL A 125 9.74 -0.22 -5.67
N THR A 126 9.72 -0.50 -4.36
CA THR A 126 9.50 -1.85 -3.84
C THR A 126 8.34 -1.87 -2.87
N VAL A 127 7.47 -2.88 -3.02
CA VAL A 127 6.31 -3.11 -2.13
C VAL A 127 6.48 -4.46 -1.44
N ARG A 128 6.37 -4.46 -0.11
CA ARG A 128 6.55 -5.65 0.74
C ARG A 128 5.54 -5.66 1.88
N LEU A 129 5.20 -6.85 2.35
CA LEU A 129 4.74 -7.02 3.72
C LEU A 129 5.95 -7.29 4.61
N LEU A 130 5.99 -6.62 5.76
CA LEU A 130 6.98 -6.82 6.81
C LEU A 130 6.27 -7.37 8.04
N ARG A 131 6.91 -8.30 8.74
CA ARG A 131 6.42 -8.87 10.00
C ARG A 131 7.55 -8.85 11.01
N GLY A 132 7.35 -8.09 12.09
CA GLY A 132 8.22 -8.05 13.27
C GLY A 132 7.55 -8.76 14.42
N ALA A 133 8.27 -9.65 15.10
CA ALA A 133 7.83 -10.23 16.38
C ALA A 133 7.72 -9.14 17.46
N PRO A 134 6.99 -9.38 18.57
CA PRO A 134 6.91 -8.42 19.67
C PRO A 134 8.29 -7.94 20.14
N GLY A 135 8.49 -6.62 20.23
CA GLY A 135 9.75 -5.99 20.60
C GLY A 135 10.85 -6.03 19.54
N ALA A 136 10.57 -6.54 18.34
CA ALA A 136 11.55 -6.57 17.24
C ALA A 136 11.95 -5.15 16.83
N GLN A 137 13.24 -4.97 16.55
CA GLN A 137 13.81 -3.68 16.12
C GLN A 137 14.47 -3.82 14.76
N THR A 138 14.12 -2.93 13.82
CA THR A 138 14.77 -2.91 12.50
C THR A 138 16.25 -2.50 12.58
N GLY A 139 16.62 -1.78 13.67
CA GLY A 139 17.89 -1.07 13.83
C GLY A 139 17.87 0.24 13.08
N THR A 140 18.74 1.14 13.51
CA THR A 140 18.83 2.49 12.91
C THR A 140 19.19 2.41 11.44
N HIS A 141 18.36 3.03 10.62
CA HIS A 141 18.52 3.13 9.18
C HIS A 141 17.89 4.42 8.66
N HIS A 142 18.19 4.76 7.43
CA HIS A 142 17.60 5.89 6.71
C HIS A 142 17.34 5.50 5.24
N HIS A 143 16.55 6.31 4.53
CA HIS A 143 16.12 6.06 3.16
C HIS A 143 16.76 7.06 2.20
N GLN A 144 17.09 6.63 0.96
CA GLN A 144 17.45 7.56 -0.13
C GLN A 144 16.25 8.05 -0.94
N GLY A 145 15.05 7.74 -0.51
CA GLY A 145 13.77 8.12 -1.08
C GLY A 145 12.75 8.27 0.02
N GLN A 146 11.51 8.03 -0.31
CA GLN A 146 10.41 8.00 0.64
C GLN A 146 10.09 6.56 1.06
N GLU A 147 9.65 6.40 2.30
CA GLU A 147 9.02 5.18 2.78
C GLU A 147 7.61 5.47 3.26
N TYR A 148 6.68 4.62 2.86
CA TYR A 148 5.29 4.61 3.30
C TYR A 148 5.03 3.29 4.02
N THR A 149 4.79 3.36 5.32
CA THR A 149 4.54 2.18 6.16
C THR A 149 3.13 2.21 6.73
N LEU A 150 2.25 1.39 6.18
CA LEU A 150 0.88 1.22 6.65
C LEU A 150 0.79 0.02 7.61
N VAL A 151 0.38 0.26 8.85
CA VAL A 151 0.18 -0.80 9.84
C VAL A 151 -1.10 -1.56 9.51
N LEU A 152 -0.99 -2.88 9.38
CA LEU A 152 -2.12 -3.79 9.12
C LEU A 152 -2.55 -4.52 10.39
N LYS A 153 -1.58 -4.85 11.27
CA LYS A 153 -1.80 -5.56 12.52
C LYS A 153 -0.71 -5.19 13.54
N GLY A 154 -1.06 -5.24 14.83
CA GLY A 154 -0.14 -4.86 15.90
C GLY A 154 0.17 -3.37 15.89
N GLY A 155 1.42 -3.00 16.12
CA GLY A 155 1.86 -1.61 16.10
C GLY A 155 3.35 -1.50 16.27
N PHE A 156 3.87 -0.29 16.08
CA PHE A 156 5.26 0.05 16.37
C PHE A 156 5.38 1.51 16.82
N ALA A 157 6.52 1.82 17.40
CA ALA A 157 6.90 3.18 17.74
C ALA A 157 8.34 3.48 17.28
N ASP A 158 8.58 4.75 16.92
CA ASP A 158 9.91 5.30 16.65
C ASP A 158 10.00 6.77 17.07
N VAL A 159 11.03 7.49 16.57
CA VAL A 159 11.23 8.92 16.88
C VAL A 159 10.12 9.84 16.38
N THR A 160 9.30 9.38 15.42
CA THR A 160 8.21 10.17 14.80
C THR A 160 6.87 9.95 15.50
N GLY A 161 6.73 8.88 16.28
CA GLY A 161 5.51 8.60 17.02
C GLY A 161 5.21 7.11 17.19
N ARG A 162 3.95 6.83 17.52
CA ARG A 162 3.42 5.47 17.66
C ARG A 162 2.31 5.25 16.64
N TYR A 163 2.38 4.11 15.96
CA TYR A 163 1.52 3.72 14.85
C TYR A 163 0.81 2.41 15.15
N GLY A 164 -0.50 2.39 15.00
CA GLY A 164 -1.37 1.22 15.17
C GLY A 164 -2.12 0.86 13.89
N PRO A 165 -2.99 -0.16 13.92
CA PRO A 165 -3.68 -0.64 12.71
C PRO A 165 -4.44 0.46 11.97
N GLY A 166 -4.15 0.59 10.67
CA GLY A 166 -4.67 1.62 9.79
C GLY A 166 -3.86 2.91 9.75
N ASP A 167 -2.93 3.16 10.70
CA ASP A 167 -2.04 4.32 10.64
C ASP A 167 -1.03 4.22 9.51
N LEU A 168 -0.80 5.32 8.81
CA LEU A 168 0.22 5.45 7.77
C LEU A 168 1.36 6.35 8.28
N GLN A 169 2.57 5.79 8.36
CA GLN A 169 3.79 6.55 8.51
C GLN A 169 4.33 6.91 7.12
N VAL A 170 4.74 8.17 6.96
CA VAL A 170 5.50 8.63 5.79
C VAL A 170 6.85 9.14 6.27
N MET A 171 7.91 8.54 5.78
CA MET A 171 9.29 8.93 6.08
C MET A 171 9.94 9.50 4.83
N GLU A 172 10.51 10.69 4.96
CA GLU A 172 11.23 11.37 3.88
C GLU A 172 12.71 11.46 4.17
N GLY A 173 13.52 11.04 3.17
CA GLY A 173 14.94 11.32 3.15
C GLY A 173 15.77 10.68 4.26
N ALA A 174 16.75 11.46 4.76
CA ALA A 174 17.84 10.96 5.58
C ALA A 174 17.57 10.96 7.09
N LEU A 175 16.31 11.07 7.54
CA LEU A 175 16.03 11.03 8.99
C LEU A 175 16.29 9.60 9.51
N PRO A 176 17.31 9.39 10.37
CA PRO A 176 17.55 8.08 10.94
C PRO A 176 16.42 7.70 11.90
N HIS A 177 15.90 6.49 11.74
CA HIS A 177 14.88 5.95 12.64
C HIS A 177 15.11 4.47 12.95
N ASN A 178 14.51 4.00 14.04
CA ASN A 178 14.58 2.61 14.50
C ASN A 178 13.20 2.18 14.97
N PRO A 179 12.30 1.77 14.09
CA PRO A 179 11.00 1.23 14.47
C PRO A 179 11.13 0.01 15.40
N ILE A 180 10.40 0.06 16.50
CA ILE A 180 10.32 -0.99 17.51
C ILE A 180 8.88 -1.48 17.55
N ALA A 181 8.67 -2.77 17.24
CA ALA A 181 7.36 -3.39 17.31
C ALA A 181 6.84 -3.38 18.74
N ASP A 182 5.54 -3.17 18.91
CA ASP A 182 4.88 -3.19 20.19
C ASP A 182 4.99 -4.58 20.85
N PRO A 183 4.92 -4.67 22.21
CA PRO A 183 4.81 -5.94 22.90
C PRO A 183 3.42 -6.56 22.69
N GLY A 184 3.35 -7.90 22.77
CA GLY A 184 2.08 -8.64 22.81
C GLY A 184 1.74 -9.41 21.54
N GLU A 185 1.86 -8.79 20.36
CA GLU A 185 1.57 -9.46 19.09
C GLU A 185 2.53 -9.03 17.99
N ASP A 186 2.53 -9.79 16.89
CA ASP A 186 3.32 -9.44 15.70
C ASP A 186 2.84 -8.12 15.09
N CYS A 187 3.80 -7.26 14.74
CA CYS A 187 3.56 -6.06 13.94
C CYS A 187 3.66 -6.42 12.45
N ILE A 188 2.56 -6.25 11.70
CA ILE A 188 2.52 -6.51 10.26
C ILE A 188 2.24 -5.20 9.53
N ASN A 189 3.11 -4.86 8.58
CA ASN A 189 3.03 -3.63 7.81
C ASN A 189 3.03 -3.91 6.30
N LEU A 190 2.32 -3.06 5.54
CA LEU A 190 2.54 -2.87 4.12
C LEU A 190 3.53 -1.72 3.95
N ALA A 191 4.73 -2.02 3.47
CA ALA A 191 5.79 -1.04 3.27
C ALA A 191 6.05 -0.81 1.78
N VAL A 192 6.11 0.47 1.39
CA VAL A 192 6.53 0.95 0.07
C VAL A 192 7.76 1.79 0.24
N THR A 193 8.84 1.46 -0.47
CA THR A 193 10.07 2.25 -0.52
C THR A 193 10.36 2.69 -1.95
N THR A 194 10.66 3.98 -2.15
CA THR A 194 10.97 4.55 -3.47
C THR A 194 12.46 4.60 -3.79
N GLY A 195 13.29 4.11 -2.88
CA GLY A 195 14.75 4.05 -3.01
C GLY A 195 15.35 3.04 -2.05
N PRO A 196 16.67 2.81 -2.15
CA PRO A 196 17.35 1.82 -1.31
C PRO A 196 17.43 2.27 0.15
N LEU A 197 17.35 1.27 1.04
CA LEU A 197 17.63 1.46 2.46
C LEU A 197 19.15 1.56 2.71
N LYS A 198 19.53 2.44 3.62
CA LYS A 198 20.90 2.54 4.12
C LYS A 198 20.92 2.28 5.61
N PHE A 199 21.66 1.28 6.01
CA PHE A 199 21.86 0.92 7.41
C PHE A 199 23.20 1.49 7.91
N ASP A 200 23.23 1.95 9.16
CA ASP A 200 24.44 2.45 9.80
C ASP A 200 25.43 1.32 10.15
N SER A 201 24.91 0.10 10.38
CA SER A 201 25.72 -1.09 10.71
C SER A 201 26.33 -1.72 9.46
N LEU A 202 27.65 -1.98 9.47
CA LEU A 202 28.40 -2.66 8.39
C LEU A 202 27.82 -4.05 8.07
N VAL A 203 27.47 -4.84 9.09
CA VAL A 203 26.89 -6.18 8.92
C VAL A 203 25.56 -6.11 8.18
N ARG A 204 24.70 -5.14 8.54
CA ARG A 204 23.40 -4.93 7.88
C ARG A 204 23.57 -4.43 6.44
N LYS A 205 24.57 -3.57 6.14
CA LYS A 205 24.88 -3.14 4.77
C LYS A 205 25.21 -4.29 3.84
N ILE A 206 25.87 -5.34 4.36
CA ILE A 206 26.26 -6.52 3.57
C ILE A 206 25.08 -7.49 3.40
N VAL A 207 24.24 -7.62 4.40
CA VAL A 207 23.17 -8.62 4.44
C VAL A 207 21.84 -8.11 3.83
N ALA A 208 21.55 -6.81 3.95
CA ALA A 208 20.29 -6.22 3.46
C ALA A 208 20.01 -6.51 1.98
N PRO A 209 20.98 -6.38 1.02
CA PRO A 209 20.72 -6.68 -0.38
C PRO A 209 20.33 -8.13 -0.66
N LEU A 210 20.75 -9.10 0.18
CA LEU A 210 20.39 -10.52 0.04
C LEU A 210 18.90 -10.77 0.33
N PHE A 211 18.24 -9.86 1.03
CA PHE A 211 16.84 -9.91 1.36
C PHE A 211 16.01 -8.89 0.59
N GLY A 212 16.64 -8.21 -0.40
CA GLY A 212 15.96 -7.22 -1.24
C GLY A 212 15.66 -5.89 -0.53
N PHE A 213 16.49 -5.53 0.46
CA PHE A 213 16.47 -4.21 1.13
C PHE A 213 17.55 -3.29 0.59
#